data_f1bde8b74a227a73ee41920f7f7d50d1
#
_entry.id   f1bde8b74a227a73ee41920f7f7d50d1
#
_cell.length_a   1.000
_cell.length_b   1.000
_cell.length_c   1.000
_cell.angle_alpha   90.00
_cell.angle_beta   90.00
_cell.angle_gamma   90.00
#
_symmetry.space_group_name_H-M   'P 1'
#
loop_
_entity.id
_entity.type
_entity.pdbx_description
1 polymer ?
#
loop_
_entity_poly.entity_id
_entity_poly.type
_entity_poly.pdbx_seq_one_letter_code
_entity_poly.pdbx_strand_id
1 'polypeptide(L)'
;MKAFTALWLLLRGGAHLLGGWWTIRTRFPSLSQAEREAEVQRWARGFLRVWRIDLQVRGTPPAQGPLLLVANHISWLDILVLHAAGFCRFVSKADIKDWPVIGMMATQAGTLYIARDSRRDALRVVHHMRDALLRGEVVAVFPEGTTSDGLTLLPFHANLIQAAISAESPV
;
A
#
# COMPACT_ATOMS: atom_id res chain seq x y z
N MET A 1 -20.53 26.33 10.57
CA MET A 1 -20.81 24.92 10.25
C MET A 1 -19.62 24.21 9.59
N LYS A 2 -19.01 24.74 8.49
CA LYS A 2 -17.88 24.06 7.79
C LYS A 2 -16.66 23.78 8.68
N ALA A 3 -16.23 24.76 9.50
CA ALA A 3 -15.08 24.61 10.38
C ALA A 3 -15.27 23.54 11.48
N PHE A 4 -16.46 23.45 12.08
CA PHE A 4 -16.77 22.42 13.07
C PHE A 4 -16.76 21.02 12.48
N THR A 5 -17.30 20.86 11.25
CA THR A 5 -17.27 19.59 10.54
C THR A 5 -15.84 19.17 10.18
N ALA A 6 -15.00 20.12 9.73
CA ALA A 6 -13.59 19.86 9.42
C ALA A 6 -12.81 19.43 10.67
N LEU A 7 -12.95 20.15 11.78
CA LEU A 7 -12.31 19.79 13.05
C LEU A 7 -12.74 18.40 13.53
N TRP A 8 -14.01 18.09 13.46
CA TRP A 8 -14.54 16.79 13.85
C TRP A 8 -13.99 15.65 12.98
N LEU A 9 -13.87 15.85 11.65
CA LEU A 9 -13.26 14.88 10.75
C LEU A 9 -11.77 14.67 11.08
N LEU A 10 -11.03 15.75 11.34
CA LEU A 10 -9.62 15.66 11.74
C LEU A 10 -9.44 14.89 13.04
N LEU A 11 -10.27 15.16 14.05
CA LEU A 11 -10.22 14.43 15.32
C LEU A 11 -10.53 12.94 15.14
N ARG A 12 -11.53 12.60 14.33
CA ARG A 12 -11.86 11.20 14.02
C ARG A 12 -10.76 10.52 13.22
N GLY A 13 -10.19 11.21 12.23
CA GLY A 13 -9.06 10.71 11.44
C GLY A 13 -7.85 10.43 12.32
N GLY A 14 -7.50 11.36 13.20
CA GLY A 14 -6.44 11.19 14.19
C GLY A 14 -6.70 10.02 15.13
N ALA A 15 -7.90 9.92 15.68
CA ALA A 15 -8.28 8.80 16.55
C ALA A 15 -8.20 7.45 15.81
N HIS A 16 -8.61 7.40 14.54
CA HIS A 16 -8.52 6.19 13.72
C HIS A 16 -7.06 5.80 13.45
N LEU A 17 -6.20 6.76 13.16
CA LEU A 17 -4.76 6.55 12.97
C LEU A 17 -4.11 5.99 14.24
N LEU A 18 -4.37 6.62 15.40
CA LEU A 18 -3.88 6.17 16.70
C LEU A 18 -4.41 4.78 17.06
N GLY A 19 -5.66 4.49 16.74
CA GLY A 19 -6.27 3.17 16.92
C GLY A 19 -5.55 2.09 16.09
N GLY A 20 -5.19 2.38 14.85
CA GLY A 20 -4.37 1.51 14.00
C GLY A 20 -2.99 1.26 14.61
N TRP A 21 -2.32 2.33 15.02
CA TRP A 21 -1.03 2.26 15.71
C TRP A 21 -1.09 1.38 16.97
N TRP A 22 -2.13 1.58 17.81
CA TRP A 22 -2.36 0.79 19.01
C TRP A 22 -2.59 -0.69 18.69
N THR A 23 -3.41 -0.98 17.68
CA THR A 23 -3.68 -2.36 17.23
C THR A 23 -2.40 -3.07 16.80
N ILE A 24 -1.52 -2.38 16.08
CA ILE A 24 -0.22 -2.92 15.67
C ILE A 24 0.63 -3.26 16.90
N ARG A 25 0.67 -2.39 17.89
CA ARG A 25 1.50 -2.57 19.09
C ARG A 25 1.00 -3.70 20.00
N THR A 26 -0.31 -3.89 20.09
CA THR A 26 -0.92 -4.77 21.08
C THR A 26 -1.40 -6.10 20.51
N ARG A 27 -1.93 -6.11 19.29
CA ARG A 27 -2.55 -7.31 18.69
C ARG A 27 -1.68 -8.00 17.65
N PHE A 28 -0.96 -7.26 16.80
CA PHE A 28 -0.16 -7.86 15.72
C PHE A 28 0.83 -8.94 16.19
N PRO A 29 1.50 -8.82 17.36
CA PRO A 29 2.42 -9.87 17.81
C PRO A 29 1.77 -11.25 17.92
N SER A 30 0.46 -11.34 18.24
CA SER A 30 -0.29 -12.58 18.40
C SER A 30 -1.07 -13.02 17.16
N LEU A 31 -1.15 -12.17 16.13
CA LEU A 31 -1.89 -12.47 14.90
C LEU A 31 -1.03 -13.25 13.89
N SER A 32 -1.64 -14.21 13.21
CA SER A 32 -1.10 -14.83 12.00
C SER A 32 -0.98 -13.82 10.86
N GLN A 33 -0.23 -14.15 9.81
CA GLN A 33 -0.07 -13.27 8.65
C GLN A 33 -1.42 -12.93 8.01
N ALA A 34 -2.28 -13.93 7.78
CA ALA A 34 -3.61 -13.70 7.20
C ALA A 34 -4.50 -12.78 8.05
N GLU A 35 -4.43 -12.90 9.37
CA GLU A 35 -5.16 -12.02 10.28
C GLU A 35 -4.63 -10.58 10.25
N ARG A 36 -3.30 -10.39 10.14
CA ARG A 36 -2.70 -9.05 9.97
C ARG A 36 -3.16 -8.40 8.67
N GLU A 37 -3.17 -9.15 7.58
CA GLU A 37 -3.64 -8.68 6.27
C GLU A 37 -5.11 -8.26 6.31
N ALA A 38 -5.96 -9.08 6.92
CA ALA A 38 -7.37 -8.75 7.13
C ALA A 38 -7.56 -7.51 8.01
N GLU A 39 -6.69 -7.31 9.02
CA GLU A 39 -6.72 -6.12 9.88
C GLU A 39 -6.30 -4.86 9.12
N VAL A 40 -5.24 -4.93 8.28
CA VAL A 40 -4.82 -3.82 7.40
C VAL A 40 -5.97 -3.42 6.47
N GLN A 41 -6.61 -4.39 5.82
CA GLN A 41 -7.74 -4.14 4.93
C GLN A 41 -8.93 -3.51 5.68
N ARG A 42 -9.26 -4.04 6.86
CA ARG A 42 -10.34 -3.49 7.71
C ARG A 42 -10.06 -2.06 8.13
N TRP A 43 -8.81 -1.79 8.54
CA TRP A 43 -8.37 -0.45 8.93
C TRP A 43 -8.47 0.54 7.77
N ALA A 44 -8.00 0.16 6.56
CA ALA A 44 -8.09 0.99 5.37
C ALA A 44 -9.55 1.32 5.01
N ARG A 45 -10.45 0.34 5.02
CA ARG A 45 -11.89 0.56 4.84
C ARG A 45 -12.48 1.49 5.90
N GLY A 46 -12.02 1.37 7.14
CA GLY A 46 -12.40 2.24 8.26
C GLY A 46 -11.98 3.68 8.01
N PHE A 47 -10.75 3.88 7.52
CA PHE A 47 -10.21 5.19 7.18
C PHE A 47 -11.07 5.87 6.10
N LEU A 48 -11.35 5.19 4.99
CA LEU A 48 -12.18 5.75 3.91
C LEU A 48 -13.57 6.17 4.44
N ARG A 49 -14.19 5.35 5.30
CA ARG A 49 -15.47 5.68 5.93
C ARG A 49 -15.40 6.92 6.83
N VAL A 50 -14.33 7.09 7.61
CA VAL A 50 -14.12 8.28 8.46
C VAL A 50 -14.10 9.55 7.61
N TRP A 51 -13.43 9.49 6.45
CA TRP A 51 -13.30 10.62 5.54
C TRP A 51 -14.45 10.72 4.53
N ARG A 52 -15.48 9.85 4.66
CA ARG A 52 -16.65 9.81 3.76
C ARG A 52 -16.26 9.61 2.29
N ILE A 53 -15.23 8.82 2.06
CA ILE A 53 -14.78 8.44 0.72
C ILE A 53 -15.55 7.18 0.33
N ASP A 54 -16.29 7.26 -0.76
CA ASP A 54 -17.01 6.14 -1.35
C ASP A 54 -16.06 5.40 -2.31
N LEU A 55 -15.78 4.13 -1.99
CA LEU A 55 -14.95 3.27 -2.81
C LEU A 55 -15.82 2.42 -3.72
N GLN A 56 -15.70 2.61 -5.02
CA GLN A 56 -16.34 1.77 -6.03
C GLN A 56 -15.32 0.84 -6.67
N VAL A 57 -15.48 -0.46 -6.45
CA VAL A 57 -14.66 -1.49 -7.08
C VAL A 57 -15.43 -2.09 -8.25
N ARG A 58 -14.85 -2.00 -9.45
CA ARG A 58 -15.40 -2.65 -10.66
C ARG A 58 -14.53 -3.85 -11.02
N GLY A 59 -15.14 -5.01 -11.20
CA GLY A 59 -14.45 -6.28 -11.35
C GLY A 59 -14.23 -6.98 -10.02
N THR A 60 -13.48 -8.07 -10.04
CA THR A 60 -13.19 -8.88 -8.85
C THR A 60 -11.69 -8.79 -8.56
N PRO A 61 -11.29 -8.08 -7.49
CA PRO A 61 -9.91 -8.09 -7.06
C PRO A 61 -9.46 -9.52 -6.76
N PRO A 62 -8.23 -9.89 -7.11
CA PRO A 62 -7.71 -11.20 -6.81
C PRO A 62 -7.65 -11.39 -5.29
N ALA A 63 -8.17 -12.53 -4.81
CA ALA A 63 -8.15 -12.86 -3.39
C ALA A 63 -6.75 -13.30 -2.93
N GLN A 64 -5.95 -13.84 -3.85
CA GLN A 64 -4.61 -14.39 -3.59
C GLN A 64 -3.70 -14.14 -4.79
N GLY A 65 -2.38 -14.11 -4.52
CA GLY A 65 -1.36 -14.06 -5.56
C GLY A 65 -0.97 -15.46 -6.09
N PRO A 66 0.10 -15.54 -6.89
CA PRO A 66 0.97 -14.42 -7.23
C PRO A 66 0.32 -13.42 -8.19
N LEU A 67 0.49 -12.12 -7.94
CA LEU A 67 0.04 -11.08 -8.86
C LEU A 67 0.87 -9.80 -8.67
N LEU A 68 1.33 -9.21 -9.77
CA LEU A 68 1.84 -7.84 -9.77
C LEU A 68 0.71 -6.89 -10.16
N LEU A 69 0.20 -6.13 -9.20
CA LEU A 69 -0.80 -5.10 -9.42
C LEU A 69 -0.11 -3.79 -9.83
N VAL A 70 -0.47 -3.28 -10.99
CA VAL A 70 0.08 -2.05 -11.57
C VAL A 70 -1.01 -0.99 -11.60
N ALA A 71 -0.76 0.17 -11.01
CA ALA A 71 -1.71 1.27 -10.95
C ALA A 71 -1.04 2.62 -11.24
N ASN A 72 -1.80 3.57 -11.78
CA ASN A 72 -1.38 4.97 -11.80
C ASN A 72 -1.38 5.57 -10.38
N HIS A 73 -0.68 6.68 -10.18
CA HIS A 73 -0.48 7.27 -8.86
C HIS A 73 -0.86 8.76 -8.82
N ILE A 74 -1.89 9.07 -8.03
CA ILE A 74 -2.40 10.43 -7.87
C ILE A 74 -2.03 10.98 -6.50
N SER A 75 -2.14 10.17 -5.45
CA SER A 75 -1.88 10.60 -4.08
C SER A 75 -1.57 9.42 -3.14
N TRP A 76 -1.13 9.75 -1.92
CA TRP A 76 -0.98 8.74 -0.86
C TRP A 76 -2.27 7.97 -0.56
N LEU A 77 -3.43 8.53 -0.92
CA LEU A 77 -4.74 7.88 -0.72
C LEU A 77 -4.89 6.60 -1.55
N ASP A 78 -4.22 6.50 -2.69
CA ASP A 78 -4.25 5.32 -3.58
C ASP A 78 -3.83 4.04 -2.82
N ILE A 79 -2.88 4.17 -1.89
CA ILE A 79 -2.42 3.06 -1.03
C ILE A 79 -3.59 2.53 -0.18
N LEU A 80 -4.37 3.42 0.42
CA LEU A 80 -5.50 3.05 1.26
C LEU A 80 -6.68 2.53 0.45
N VAL A 81 -6.91 3.07 -0.73
CA VAL A 81 -7.95 2.61 -1.67
C VAL A 81 -7.64 1.17 -2.11
N LEU A 82 -6.42 0.88 -2.51
CA LEU A 82 -6.01 -0.46 -2.92
C LEU A 82 -6.06 -1.44 -1.74
N HIS A 83 -5.56 -1.07 -0.55
CA HIS A 83 -5.70 -1.91 0.64
C HIS A 83 -7.17 -2.17 1.02
N ALA A 84 -8.05 -1.19 0.84
CA ALA A 84 -9.48 -1.37 1.12
C ALA A 84 -10.17 -2.31 0.13
N ALA A 85 -9.74 -2.31 -1.14
CA ALA A 85 -10.22 -3.24 -2.16
C ALA A 85 -9.70 -4.67 -1.95
N GLY A 86 -8.40 -4.81 -1.66
CA GLY A 86 -7.74 -6.10 -1.40
C GLY A 86 -6.39 -5.89 -0.74
N PHE A 87 -5.89 -6.88 0.03
CA PHE A 87 -4.55 -6.77 0.59
C PHE A 87 -3.50 -6.93 -0.51
N CYS A 88 -2.50 -6.05 -0.49
CA CYS A 88 -1.31 -6.14 -1.33
C CYS A 88 -0.11 -5.51 -0.61
N ARG A 89 1.10 -5.92 -0.99
CA ARG A 89 2.32 -5.31 -0.49
C ARG A 89 2.77 -4.21 -1.43
N PHE A 90 2.99 -3.03 -0.90
CA PHE A 90 3.46 -1.89 -1.70
C PHE A 90 4.98 -1.83 -1.77
N VAL A 91 5.44 -1.22 -2.86
CA VAL A 91 6.82 -0.80 -3.01
C VAL A 91 6.90 0.71 -2.74
N SER A 92 7.72 1.12 -1.78
CA SER A 92 7.82 2.51 -1.34
C SER A 92 9.27 2.96 -1.17
N LYS A 93 9.50 4.28 -1.13
CA LYS A 93 10.82 4.87 -0.83
C LYS A 93 11.26 4.49 0.59
N ALA A 94 12.56 4.25 0.77
CA ALA A 94 13.15 3.90 2.07
C ALA A 94 12.87 4.95 3.16
N ASP A 95 12.88 6.23 2.80
CA ASP A 95 12.66 7.36 3.72
C ASP A 95 11.33 7.27 4.47
N ILE A 96 10.30 6.66 3.85
CA ILE A 96 8.98 6.49 4.49
C ILE A 96 9.07 5.61 5.74
N LYS A 97 10.05 4.69 5.80
CA LYS A 97 10.25 3.81 6.94
C LYS A 97 10.49 4.58 8.24
N ASP A 98 11.15 5.72 8.13
CA ASP A 98 11.56 6.55 9.28
C ASP A 98 10.48 7.57 9.69
N TRP A 99 9.36 7.63 8.96
CA TRP A 99 8.27 8.54 9.34
C TRP A 99 7.58 8.07 10.61
N PRO A 100 7.36 8.97 11.58
CA PRO A 100 6.63 8.63 12.80
C PRO A 100 5.27 8.03 12.48
N VAL A 101 4.88 6.98 13.18
CA VAL A 101 3.60 6.25 13.04
C VAL A 101 3.44 5.61 11.67
N ILE A 102 3.51 6.39 10.58
CA ILE A 102 3.29 5.93 9.20
C ILE A 102 4.33 4.88 8.79
N GLY A 103 5.61 5.10 9.10
CA GLY A 103 6.68 4.15 8.78
C GLY A 103 6.49 2.79 9.46
N MET A 104 6.07 2.81 10.73
CA MET A 104 5.73 1.58 11.44
C MET A 104 4.50 0.90 10.81
N MET A 105 3.45 1.63 10.50
CA MET A 105 2.23 1.09 9.88
C MET A 105 2.54 0.47 8.51
N ALA A 106 3.29 1.19 7.67
CA ALA A 106 3.72 0.70 6.36
C ALA A 106 4.59 -0.57 6.48
N THR A 107 5.53 -0.61 7.44
CA THR A 107 6.37 -1.78 7.70
C THR A 107 5.54 -2.99 8.10
N GLN A 108 4.58 -2.81 9.00
CA GLN A 108 3.70 -3.90 9.47
C GLN A 108 2.68 -4.34 8.40
N ALA A 109 2.35 -3.47 7.44
CA ALA A 109 1.61 -3.83 6.24
C ALA A 109 2.47 -4.53 5.18
N GLY A 110 3.75 -4.82 5.47
CA GLY A 110 4.63 -5.58 4.59
C GLY A 110 5.22 -4.78 3.42
N THR A 111 5.32 -3.45 3.53
CA THR A 111 5.89 -2.60 2.48
C THR A 111 7.33 -3.01 2.15
N LEU A 112 7.62 -3.13 0.86
CA LEU A 112 8.96 -3.34 0.31
C LEU A 112 9.63 -1.98 0.10
N TYR A 113 10.71 -1.71 0.82
CA TYR A 113 11.38 -0.42 0.76
C TYR A 113 12.50 -0.40 -0.28
N ILE A 114 12.57 0.71 -1.02
CA ILE A 114 13.59 0.98 -2.04
C ILE A 114 14.48 2.13 -1.58
N ALA A 115 15.78 1.91 -1.47
CA ALA A 115 16.76 2.97 -1.61
C ALA A 115 16.93 3.27 -3.11
N ARG A 116 16.83 4.53 -3.52
CA ARG A 116 16.93 4.92 -4.95
C ARG A 116 18.29 5.48 -5.31
N ASP A 117 19.28 5.29 -4.43
CA ASP A 117 20.59 5.95 -4.52
C ASP A 117 21.50 5.30 -5.56
N SER A 118 21.20 4.08 -6.00
CA SER A 118 22.02 3.39 -6.98
C SER A 118 21.23 2.42 -7.87
N ARG A 119 21.81 2.12 -9.07
CA ARG A 119 21.32 1.02 -9.93
C ARG A 119 21.22 -0.33 -9.20
N ARG A 120 22.12 -0.56 -8.26
CA ARG A 120 22.18 -1.79 -7.46
C ARG A 120 20.95 -1.91 -6.54
N ASP A 121 20.50 -0.80 -5.99
CA ASP A 121 19.33 -0.77 -5.11
C ASP A 121 18.05 -0.98 -5.92
N ALA A 122 17.96 -0.41 -7.12
CA ALA A 122 16.86 -0.67 -8.04
C ALA A 122 16.75 -2.17 -8.40
N LEU A 123 17.87 -2.86 -8.63
CA LEU A 123 17.87 -4.29 -8.89
C LEU A 123 17.45 -5.12 -7.66
N ARG A 124 17.89 -4.74 -6.46
CA ARG A 124 17.47 -5.41 -5.21
C ARG A 124 15.96 -5.40 -5.04
N VAL A 125 15.31 -4.30 -5.40
CA VAL A 125 13.86 -4.20 -5.30
C VAL A 125 13.18 -5.17 -6.25
N VAL A 126 13.62 -5.23 -7.50
CA VAL A 126 13.08 -6.20 -8.47
C VAL A 126 13.23 -7.62 -7.93
N HIS A 127 14.36 -7.95 -7.30
CA HIS A 127 14.54 -9.26 -6.66
C HIS A 127 13.59 -9.47 -5.48
N HIS A 128 13.43 -8.48 -4.58
CA HIS A 128 12.51 -8.60 -3.45
C HIS A 128 11.05 -8.73 -3.90
N MET A 129 10.65 -8.01 -4.95
CA MET A 129 9.34 -8.15 -5.57
C MET A 129 9.14 -9.54 -6.16
N ARG A 130 10.12 -10.03 -6.96
CA ARG A 130 10.10 -11.38 -7.52
C ARG A 130 9.95 -12.42 -6.41
N ASP A 131 10.74 -12.34 -5.35
CA ASP A 131 10.71 -13.29 -4.25
C ASP A 131 9.35 -13.26 -3.50
N ALA A 132 8.71 -12.08 -3.39
CA ALA A 132 7.36 -11.95 -2.86
C ALA A 132 6.33 -12.64 -3.78
N LEU A 133 6.41 -12.40 -5.08
CA LEU A 133 5.54 -13.04 -6.08
C LEU A 133 5.71 -14.57 -6.06
N LEU A 134 6.95 -15.09 -6.00
CA LEU A 134 7.22 -16.53 -5.90
C LEU A 134 6.66 -17.17 -4.63
N ARG A 135 6.45 -16.39 -3.56
CA ARG A 135 5.72 -16.85 -2.35
C ARG A 135 4.21 -16.79 -2.49
N GLY A 136 3.67 -16.42 -3.65
CA GLY A 136 2.23 -16.31 -3.88
C GLY A 136 1.61 -15.01 -3.35
N GLU A 137 2.42 -13.96 -3.14
CA GLU A 137 1.93 -12.68 -2.61
C GLU A 137 1.40 -11.77 -3.73
N VAL A 138 0.52 -10.84 -3.38
CA VAL A 138 0.11 -9.73 -4.26
C VAL A 138 1.02 -8.54 -3.97
N VAL A 139 1.75 -8.08 -4.98
CA VAL A 139 2.63 -6.91 -4.91
C VAL A 139 2.03 -5.79 -5.75
N ALA A 140 1.89 -4.60 -5.17
CA ALA A 140 1.38 -3.42 -5.88
C ALA A 140 2.50 -2.40 -6.12
N VAL A 141 2.53 -1.87 -7.33
CA VAL A 141 3.49 -0.83 -7.73
C VAL A 141 2.79 0.31 -8.44
N PHE A 142 3.35 1.49 -8.25
CA PHE A 142 3.03 2.69 -9.02
C PHE A 142 4.21 2.97 -9.96
N PRO A 143 4.19 2.44 -11.20
CA PRO A 143 5.36 2.48 -12.07
C PRO A 143 5.68 3.89 -12.59
N GLU A 144 4.80 4.86 -12.41
CA GLU A 144 5.08 6.28 -12.66
C GLU A 144 6.19 6.82 -11.75
N GLY A 145 6.42 6.18 -10.59
CA GLY A 145 7.47 6.54 -9.64
C GLY A 145 7.25 7.86 -8.88
N THR A 146 6.22 8.60 -9.22
CA THR A 146 5.76 9.82 -8.55
C THR A 146 4.25 9.96 -8.70
N THR A 147 3.65 10.87 -7.94
CA THR A 147 2.24 11.24 -8.10
C THR A 147 2.04 12.22 -9.26
N SER A 148 0.89 12.12 -9.93
CA SER A 148 0.44 13.02 -11.01
C SER A 148 -0.86 13.73 -10.64
N ASP A 149 -1.36 14.60 -11.53
CA ASP A 149 -2.69 15.21 -11.40
C ASP A 149 -3.83 14.26 -11.82
N GLY A 150 -3.51 13.06 -12.31
CA GLY A 150 -4.46 12.05 -12.77
C GLY A 150 -5.13 12.34 -14.11
N LEU A 151 -4.78 13.42 -14.79
CA LEU A 151 -5.35 13.77 -16.10
C LEU A 151 -4.67 12.99 -17.24
N THR A 152 -3.40 12.65 -17.05
CA THR A 152 -2.61 11.86 -17.99
C THR A 152 -1.79 10.81 -17.25
N LEU A 153 -1.48 9.69 -17.92
CA LEU A 153 -0.54 8.71 -17.39
C LEU A 153 0.89 9.18 -17.65
N LEU A 154 1.73 9.14 -16.62
CA LEU A 154 3.16 9.36 -16.76
C LEU A 154 3.85 8.09 -17.33
N PRO A 155 5.05 8.24 -17.92
CA PRO A 155 5.81 7.08 -18.40
C PRO A 155 6.07 6.06 -17.30
N PHE A 156 5.85 4.79 -17.59
CA PHE A 156 6.06 3.69 -16.67
C PHE A 156 7.53 3.25 -16.64
N HIS A 157 8.07 3.07 -15.45
CA HIS A 157 9.37 2.44 -15.25
C HIS A 157 9.27 0.93 -15.47
N ALA A 158 9.63 0.47 -16.67
CA ALA A 158 9.49 -0.91 -17.12
C ALA A 158 10.27 -1.94 -16.29
N ASN A 159 11.34 -1.53 -15.61
CA ASN A 159 12.14 -2.40 -14.73
C ASN A 159 11.34 -2.97 -13.55
N LEU A 160 10.28 -2.31 -13.08
CA LEU A 160 9.41 -2.85 -12.03
C LEU A 160 8.58 -4.04 -12.52
N ILE A 161 8.21 -4.05 -13.80
CA ILE A 161 7.45 -5.15 -14.42
C ILE A 161 8.34 -6.39 -14.60
N GLN A 162 9.66 -6.21 -14.69
CA GLN A 162 10.62 -7.31 -14.80
C GLN A 162 10.52 -8.31 -13.64
N ALA A 163 10.07 -7.88 -12.47
CA ALA A 163 9.83 -8.77 -11.33
C ALA A 163 8.76 -9.82 -11.63
N ALA A 164 7.66 -9.42 -12.27
CA ALA A 164 6.59 -10.34 -12.65
C ALA A 164 7.06 -11.29 -13.77
N ILE A 165 7.78 -10.80 -14.77
CA ILE A 165 8.35 -11.63 -15.83
C ILE A 165 9.28 -12.69 -15.23
N SER A 166 10.17 -12.29 -14.30
CA SER A 166 11.12 -13.19 -13.65
C SER A 166 10.48 -14.19 -12.68
N ALA A 167 9.26 -13.93 -12.22
CA ALA A 167 8.49 -14.80 -11.34
C ALA A 167 7.40 -15.59 -12.11
N GLU A 168 7.29 -15.40 -13.43
CA GLU A 168 6.21 -15.96 -14.26
C GLU A 168 4.82 -15.66 -13.68
N SER A 169 4.67 -14.47 -13.08
CA SER A 169 3.45 -14.05 -12.40
C SER A 169 2.58 -13.17 -13.30
N PRO A 170 1.25 -13.26 -13.22
CA PRO A 170 0.36 -12.35 -13.92
C PRO A 170 0.54 -10.90 -13.48
N VAL A 171 0.15 -9.97 -14.39
CA VAL A 171 0.11 -8.52 -14.16
C VAL A 171 -1.31 -8.01 -14.39
#